data_9a56d4114251dfc1c7f7f237b8ba468f
#
_entry.id   9a56d4114251dfc1c7f7f237b8ba468f
#
_cell.length_a   1.000
_cell.length_b   1.000
_cell.length_c   1.000
_cell.angle_alpha   90.00
_cell.angle_beta   90.00
_cell.angle_gamma   90.00
#
_symmetry.space_group_name_H-M   'P 1'
#
loop_
_entity.id
_entity.type
_entity.pdbx_description
1 polymer ?
#
loop_
_entity_poly.entity_id
_entity_poly.type
_entity_poly.pdbx_seq_one_letter_code
_entity_poly.pdbx_strand_id
1 'polypeptide(L)'
;MELDRIQSTLRENGLDGWLFYDHHRRDPIAYRVLKINPPMCTRRWFYLIPAEGDPSKLIHRVERHNLDGLPGLEVEYSTWKEQHEGLKTILNGRKRIAMQYSPLNNIPYVGLVDAGTIELVRGLGVEVISSADLVQLFEARWSEDALASHLEAGKVVHAAVRAGFAAIRDAVRSGKRINEYDVQQEMRRIFDAGGVITDEGPVAAVNRNSANPHYMPERENSSSIGADDFVLLDVWGKMNKPGAVYFDITWTGFVGAEVPRRYVDIFEIVKAARDAAVNFVQAAMTSGRTIHGYEVDDVAREVITRRGYGPNFVHRTGHSIGEDVHANGANIDNFETRDTRPIIPGICFSIEPGIYLEEFGVRSEVNMFVEETNARVTGEVQAAIVPILG
;
A
#
# COMPACT_ATOMS: atom_id res chain seq x y z
N MET A 1 8.86 18.91 -7.53
CA MET A 1 9.83 18.39 -6.54
C MET A 1 10.05 19.43 -5.44
N GLU A 2 10.16 18.99 -4.19
CA GLU A 2 10.30 19.85 -3.00
C GLU A 2 11.78 19.94 -2.57
N LEU A 3 12.63 20.53 -3.42
CA LEU A 3 14.09 20.49 -3.27
C LEU A 3 14.57 20.98 -1.89
N ASP A 4 14.14 22.18 -1.48
CA ASP A 4 14.62 22.79 -0.21
C ASP A 4 14.22 21.94 1.01
N ARG A 5 13.01 21.35 0.97
CA ARG A 5 12.52 20.47 2.04
C ARG A 5 13.31 19.16 2.08
N ILE A 6 13.61 18.55 0.91
CA ILE A 6 14.46 17.36 0.83
C ILE A 6 15.84 17.66 1.43
N GLN A 7 16.45 18.76 1.03
CA GLN A 7 17.78 19.16 1.53
C GLN A 7 17.78 19.43 3.05
N SER A 8 16.75 20.10 3.58
CA SER A 8 16.61 20.27 5.04
C SER A 8 16.52 18.94 5.76
N THR A 9 15.65 18.04 5.26
CA THR A 9 15.47 16.71 5.84
C THR A 9 16.76 15.88 5.79
N LEU A 10 17.54 15.97 4.71
CA LEU A 10 18.85 15.30 4.63
C LEU A 10 19.80 15.78 5.71
N ARG A 11 19.91 17.10 5.94
CA ARG A 11 20.74 17.67 7.00
C ARG A 11 20.30 17.22 8.39
N GLU A 12 19.01 17.25 8.66
CA GLU A 12 18.41 16.82 9.93
C GLU A 12 18.72 15.36 10.26
N ASN A 13 18.81 14.50 9.23
CA ASN A 13 19.13 13.08 9.36
C ASN A 13 20.62 12.75 9.21
N GLY A 14 21.49 13.76 9.08
CA GLY A 14 22.94 13.57 8.92
C GLY A 14 23.31 12.79 7.66
N LEU A 15 22.57 13.01 6.58
CA LEU A 15 22.81 12.44 5.26
C LEU A 15 23.43 13.49 4.34
N ASP A 16 24.42 13.10 3.52
CA ASP A 16 25.07 14.01 2.59
C ASP A 16 24.30 14.18 1.28
N GLY A 17 23.32 13.28 1.01
CA GLY A 17 22.48 13.37 -0.15
C GLY A 17 21.54 12.18 -0.34
N TRP A 18 20.64 12.31 -1.30
CA TRP A 18 19.78 11.26 -1.80
C TRP A 18 20.08 11.02 -3.27
N LEU A 19 20.60 9.82 -3.60
CA LEU A 19 20.91 9.42 -4.96
C LEU A 19 19.79 8.58 -5.52
N PHE A 20 19.06 9.15 -6.46
CA PHE A 20 18.09 8.43 -7.28
C PHE A 20 18.81 7.75 -8.45
N TYR A 21 18.34 6.57 -8.81
CA TYR A 21 18.83 5.77 -9.91
C TYR A 21 17.68 5.06 -10.59
N ASP A 22 17.66 5.02 -11.89
CA ASP A 22 16.78 4.11 -12.60
C ASP A 22 17.36 3.56 -13.90
N HIS A 23 16.84 2.40 -14.27
CA HIS A 23 17.08 1.69 -15.51
C HIS A 23 15.83 0.90 -15.86
N HIS A 24 15.21 1.20 -17.00
CA HIS A 24 13.97 0.55 -17.47
C HIS A 24 12.73 0.81 -16.61
N ARG A 25 12.60 1.98 -16.00
CA ARG A 25 11.44 2.39 -15.17
C ARG A 25 11.16 1.46 -14.00
N ARG A 26 12.20 0.98 -13.33
CA ARG A 26 12.09 0.06 -12.19
C ARG A 26 11.83 0.76 -10.86
N ASP A 27 12.11 2.05 -10.79
CA ASP A 27 11.94 2.83 -9.56
C ASP A 27 10.80 3.85 -9.67
N PRO A 28 9.53 3.43 -9.44
CA PRO A 28 8.39 4.35 -9.45
C PRO A 28 8.48 5.44 -8.39
N ILE A 29 9.18 5.18 -7.26
CA ILE A 29 9.40 6.16 -6.20
C ILE A 29 10.19 7.35 -6.74
N ALA A 30 11.26 7.10 -7.49
CA ALA A 30 12.07 8.16 -8.09
C ALA A 30 11.21 9.07 -8.99
N TYR A 31 10.37 8.48 -9.83
CA TYR A 31 9.49 9.25 -10.73
C TYR A 31 8.48 10.11 -9.97
N ARG A 32 7.89 9.59 -8.89
CA ARG A 32 6.91 10.32 -8.06
C ARG A 32 7.56 11.45 -7.27
N VAL A 33 8.67 11.18 -6.58
CA VAL A 33 9.40 12.20 -5.80
C VAL A 33 9.95 13.31 -6.69
N LEU A 34 10.57 12.94 -7.81
CA LEU A 34 11.15 13.91 -8.75
C LEU A 34 10.12 14.59 -9.65
N LYS A 35 8.89 14.06 -9.72
CA LYS A 35 7.80 14.54 -10.59
C LYS A 35 8.22 14.58 -12.06
N ILE A 36 8.83 13.51 -12.54
CA ILE A 36 9.28 13.36 -13.93
C ILE A 36 8.56 12.18 -14.60
N ASN A 37 8.41 12.28 -15.92
CA ASN A 37 7.86 11.19 -16.73
C ASN A 37 8.53 11.18 -18.12
N PRO A 38 9.80 10.77 -18.21
CA PRO A 38 10.50 10.71 -19.49
C PRO A 38 9.82 9.74 -20.45
N PRO A 39 9.82 10.02 -21.75
CA PRO A 39 9.14 9.17 -22.74
C PRO A 39 9.75 7.77 -22.85
N MET A 40 11.06 7.66 -22.59
CA MET A 40 11.83 6.43 -22.67
C MET A 40 12.90 6.38 -21.60
N CYS A 41 13.15 5.21 -21.03
CA CYS A 41 14.25 4.97 -20.08
C CYS A 41 14.86 3.58 -20.36
N THR A 42 15.79 3.53 -21.30
CA THR A 42 16.55 2.30 -21.66
C THR A 42 18.01 2.38 -21.28
N ARG A 43 18.44 3.54 -20.78
CA ARG A 43 19.78 3.79 -20.27
C ARG A 43 19.71 4.21 -18.83
N ARG A 44 20.75 3.86 -18.08
CA ARG A 44 20.87 4.23 -16.66
C ARG A 44 21.02 5.74 -16.53
N TRP A 45 20.30 6.31 -15.57
CA TRP A 45 20.50 7.69 -15.13
C TRP A 45 20.65 7.73 -13.60
N PHE A 46 21.33 8.77 -13.13
CA PHE A 46 21.46 9.06 -11.71
C PHE A 46 21.14 10.52 -11.48
N TYR A 47 20.45 10.81 -10.39
CA TYR A 47 20.15 12.15 -9.95
C TYR A 47 20.46 12.28 -8.46
N LEU A 48 21.42 13.11 -8.12
CA LEU A 48 21.83 13.37 -6.76
C LEU A 48 21.21 14.68 -6.27
N ILE A 49 20.43 14.61 -5.20
CA ILE A 49 20.05 15.76 -4.39
C ILE A 49 21.01 15.79 -3.19
N PRO A 50 21.96 16.73 -3.13
CA PRO A 50 22.85 16.86 -1.98
C PRO A 50 22.15 17.54 -0.82
N ALA A 51 22.62 17.32 0.42
CA ALA A 51 22.13 18.05 1.60
C ALA A 51 22.42 19.56 1.50
N GLU A 52 23.50 19.93 0.81
CA GLU A 52 23.91 21.32 0.56
C GLU A 52 24.42 21.48 -0.88
N GLY A 53 24.10 22.61 -1.49
CA GLY A 53 24.49 22.96 -2.86
C GLY A 53 23.53 22.46 -3.93
N ASP A 54 23.94 22.57 -5.18
CA ASP A 54 23.09 22.25 -6.32
C ASP A 54 23.03 20.74 -6.59
N PRO A 55 21.89 20.21 -7.03
CA PRO A 55 21.76 18.85 -7.52
C PRO A 55 22.69 18.54 -8.70
N SER A 56 22.87 17.25 -8.98
CA SER A 56 23.68 16.80 -10.11
C SER A 56 22.99 15.66 -10.86
N LYS A 57 23.02 15.72 -12.19
CA LYS A 57 22.49 14.72 -13.11
C LYS A 57 23.66 13.97 -13.75
N LEU A 58 23.58 12.64 -13.82
CA LEU A 58 24.47 11.83 -14.63
C LEU A 58 23.59 11.06 -15.62
N ILE A 59 23.68 11.41 -16.90
CA ILE A 59 22.78 10.94 -17.95
C ILE A 59 23.52 10.40 -19.15
N HIS A 60 22.92 9.40 -19.80
CA HIS A 60 23.50 8.85 -21.02
C HIS A 60 23.17 9.73 -22.24
N ARG A 61 24.13 10.01 -23.11
CA ARG A 61 23.97 10.89 -24.30
C ARG A 61 22.81 10.49 -25.23
N VAL A 62 22.46 9.20 -25.29
CA VAL A 62 21.33 8.73 -26.12
C VAL A 62 19.98 9.21 -25.56
N GLU A 63 19.88 9.40 -24.26
CA GLU A 63 18.66 9.80 -23.56
C GLU A 63 18.87 11.07 -22.71
N ARG A 64 19.65 12.01 -23.27
CA ARG A 64 20.06 13.23 -22.57
C ARG A 64 18.93 14.10 -22.00
N HIS A 65 17.72 13.96 -22.53
CA HIS A 65 16.56 14.76 -22.15
C HIS A 65 15.70 14.16 -21.01
N ASN A 66 16.07 12.99 -20.49
CA ASN A 66 15.25 12.31 -19.47
C ASN A 66 15.08 13.10 -18.18
N LEU A 67 16.04 13.98 -17.84
CA LEU A 67 16.04 14.77 -16.62
C LEU A 67 16.01 16.30 -16.88
N ASP A 68 15.60 16.75 -18.06
CA ASP A 68 15.57 18.17 -18.45
C ASP A 68 14.76 19.06 -17.50
N GLY A 69 13.66 18.55 -16.95
CA GLY A 69 12.80 19.27 -15.99
C GLY A 69 13.41 19.45 -14.58
N LEU A 70 14.56 18.84 -14.29
CA LEU A 70 15.18 18.90 -12.98
C LEU A 70 16.31 19.95 -12.95
N PRO A 71 16.52 20.65 -11.82
CA PRO A 71 17.67 21.55 -11.66
C PRO A 71 18.97 20.79 -11.49
N GLY A 72 20.10 21.49 -11.60
CA GLY A 72 21.44 21.01 -11.25
C GLY A 72 22.39 20.85 -12.42
N LEU A 73 23.64 20.51 -12.08
CA LEU A 73 24.71 20.31 -13.04
C LEU A 73 24.51 19.00 -13.80
N GLU A 74 24.74 19.04 -15.11
CA GLU A 74 24.63 17.90 -15.98
C GLU A 74 25.99 17.32 -16.32
N VAL A 75 26.12 15.99 -16.13
CA VAL A 75 27.27 15.18 -16.53
C VAL A 75 26.79 14.15 -17.53
N GLU A 76 27.24 14.21 -18.75
CA GLU A 76 26.93 13.24 -19.80
C GLU A 76 27.93 12.09 -19.82
N TYR A 77 27.45 10.89 -20.13
CA TYR A 77 28.30 9.73 -20.38
C TYR A 77 27.81 8.90 -21.60
N SER A 78 28.70 8.13 -22.19
CA SER A 78 28.40 7.13 -23.23
C SER A 78 28.96 5.76 -22.86
N THR A 79 30.13 5.71 -22.26
CA THR A 79 30.82 4.47 -21.90
C THR A 79 30.67 4.16 -20.41
N TRP A 80 30.81 2.88 -20.03
CA TRP A 80 30.78 2.49 -18.62
C TRP A 80 31.91 3.17 -17.80
N LYS A 81 33.07 3.47 -18.44
CA LYS A 81 34.18 4.19 -17.79
C LYS A 81 33.77 5.62 -17.47
N GLU A 82 33.20 6.33 -18.44
CA GLU A 82 32.65 7.69 -18.23
C GLU A 82 31.55 7.71 -17.17
N GLN A 83 30.69 6.67 -17.13
CA GLN A 83 29.67 6.57 -16.08
C GLN A 83 30.30 6.45 -14.69
N HIS A 84 31.32 5.60 -14.51
CA HIS A 84 32.01 5.44 -13.23
C HIS A 84 32.71 6.74 -12.80
N GLU A 85 33.40 7.43 -13.70
CA GLU A 85 34.03 8.72 -13.41
C GLU A 85 32.96 9.81 -13.13
N GLY A 86 31.85 9.81 -13.85
CA GLY A 86 30.72 10.70 -13.58
C GLY A 86 30.12 10.47 -12.18
N LEU A 87 29.89 9.21 -11.79
CA LEU A 87 29.44 8.87 -10.43
C LEU A 87 30.42 9.33 -9.37
N LYS A 88 31.71 9.09 -9.58
CA LYS A 88 32.78 9.56 -8.68
C LYS A 88 32.76 11.09 -8.56
N THR A 89 32.52 11.78 -9.65
CA THR A 89 32.45 13.26 -9.69
C THR A 89 31.28 13.78 -8.87
N ILE A 90 30.08 13.27 -9.12
CA ILE A 90 28.87 13.75 -8.43
C ILE A 90 28.82 13.33 -6.96
N LEU A 91 29.50 12.25 -6.58
CA LEU A 91 29.58 11.76 -5.19
C LEU A 91 30.79 12.31 -4.42
N ASN A 92 31.68 13.07 -5.07
CA ASN A 92 32.92 13.55 -4.47
C ASN A 92 32.68 14.31 -3.15
N GLY A 93 33.43 13.93 -2.10
CA GLY A 93 33.37 14.53 -0.77
C GLY A 93 32.19 14.06 0.10
N ARG A 94 31.28 13.25 -0.43
CA ARG A 94 30.11 12.72 0.29
C ARG A 94 30.41 11.34 0.88
N LYS A 95 29.83 11.05 2.05
CA LYS A 95 30.10 9.82 2.79
C LYS A 95 28.85 8.98 2.99
N ARG A 96 27.68 9.60 3.29
CA ARG A 96 26.44 8.93 3.64
C ARG A 96 25.33 9.33 2.66
N ILE A 97 24.99 8.43 1.76
CA ILE A 97 24.05 8.66 0.68
C ILE A 97 22.84 7.74 0.83
N ALA A 98 21.64 8.32 0.85
CA ALA A 98 20.40 7.56 0.79
C ALA A 98 20.17 7.05 -0.63
N MET A 99 19.70 5.80 -0.75
CA MET A 99 19.24 5.20 -2.00
C MET A 99 18.02 4.30 -1.70
N GLN A 100 17.24 3.96 -2.72
CA GLN A 100 16.15 2.98 -2.62
C GLN A 100 16.75 1.58 -2.44
N TYR A 101 17.29 1.37 -1.26
CA TYR A 101 17.97 0.17 -0.80
C TYR A 101 17.41 -0.28 0.54
N SER A 102 17.13 -1.55 0.68
CA SER A 102 16.67 -2.15 1.94
C SER A 102 17.71 -3.14 2.48
N PRO A 103 18.40 -2.79 3.59
CA PRO A 103 19.32 -3.73 4.24
C PRO A 103 18.61 -5.03 4.61
N LEU A 104 19.21 -6.18 4.26
CA LEU A 104 18.65 -7.51 4.48
C LEU A 104 17.27 -7.73 3.87
N ASN A 105 16.86 -6.84 2.96
CA ASN A 105 15.52 -6.81 2.36
C ASN A 105 14.35 -6.73 3.36
N ASN A 106 14.57 -6.10 4.53
CA ASN A 106 13.56 -5.99 5.59
C ASN A 106 12.34 -5.15 5.17
N ILE A 107 12.50 -4.23 4.19
CA ILE A 107 11.42 -3.42 3.63
C ILE A 107 11.50 -3.54 2.10
N PRO A 108 10.96 -4.59 1.49
CA PRO A 108 11.10 -4.87 0.06
C PRO A 108 10.60 -3.74 -0.84
N TYR A 109 9.59 -2.99 -0.40
CA TYR A 109 8.98 -1.87 -1.14
C TYR A 109 9.95 -0.75 -1.50
N VAL A 110 11.01 -0.57 -0.71
CA VAL A 110 12.06 0.42 -1.02
C VAL A 110 13.36 -0.22 -1.52
N GLY A 111 13.38 -1.52 -1.76
CA GLY A 111 14.54 -2.26 -2.25
C GLY A 111 14.59 -2.29 -3.79
N LEU A 112 14.59 -1.12 -4.46
CA LEU A 112 14.42 -0.99 -5.90
C LEU A 112 15.72 -0.87 -6.68
N VAL A 113 16.80 -0.44 -6.04
CA VAL A 113 18.13 -0.35 -6.65
C VAL A 113 18.80 -1.73 -6.61
N ASP A 114 19.27 -2.20 -7.77
CA ASP A 114 19.93 -3.49 -7.88
C ASP A 114 21.25 -3.55 -7.08
N ALA A 115 21.60 -4.78 -6.65
CA ALA A 115 22.79 -5.02 -5.83
C ALA A 115 24.09 -4.51 -6.49
N GLY A 116 24.24 -4.69 -7.81
CA GLY A 116 25.43 -4.27 -8.54
C GLY A 116 25.59 -2.74 -8.53
N THR A 117 24.51 -1.98 -8.60
CA THR A 117 24.56 -0.52 -8.48
C THR A 117 24.91 -0.10 -7.05
N ILE A 118 24.39 -0.79 -6.03
CA ILE A 118 24.76 -0.55 -4.63
C ILE A 118 26.27 -0.84 -4.41
N GLU A 119 26.77 -1.96 -4.94
CA GLU A 119 28.19 -2.32 -4.88
C GLU A 119 29.08 -1.27 -5.56
N LEU A 120 28.64 -0.78 -6.73
CA LEU A 120 29.36 0.27 -7.48
C LEU A 120 29.47 1.55 -6.64
N VAL A 121 28.37 2.04 -6.05
CA VAL A 121 28.36 3.25 -5.23
C VAL A 121 29.23 3.06 -3.96
N ARG A 122 29.10 1.92 -3.29
CA ARG A 122 29.95 1.58 -2.12
C ARG A 122 31.42 1.48 -2.48
N GLY A 123 31.76 0.95 -3.66
CA GLY A 123 33.12 0.87 -4.19
C GLY A 123 33.78 2.23 -4.40
N LEU A 124 33.00 3.31 -4.46
CA LEU A 124 33.49 4.70 -4.50
C LEU A 124 33.77 5.30 -3.10
N GLY A 125 33.65 4.51 -2.04
CA GLY A 125 33.91 4.94 -0.66
C GLY A 125 32.70 5.59 0.03
N VAL A 126 31.49 5.36 -0.47
CA VAL A 126 30.26 5.91 0.06
C VAL A 126 29.50 4.85 0.88
N GLU A 127 29.04 5.21 2.05
CA GLU A 127 28.05 4.44 2.83
C GLU A 127 26.67 4.63 2.23
N VAL A 128 26.06 3.54 1.76
CA VAL A 128 24.68 3.58 1.25
C VAL A 128 23.70 3.30 2.39
N ILE A 129 22.85 4.26 2.65
CA ILE A 129 21.78 4.24 3.67
C ILE A 129 20.44 3.98 2.98
N SER A 130 19.51 3.31 3.66
CA SER A 130 18.13 3.17 3.17
C SER A 130 17.43 4.52 3.08
N SER A 131 16.70 4.74 1.99
CA SER A 131 15.83 5.92 1.83
C SER A 131 14.43 5.72 2.42
N ALA A 132 14.16 4.64 3.15
CA ALA A 132 12.81 4.26 3.60
C ALA A 132 12.06 5.40 4.31
N ASP A 133 12.72 6.12 5.23
CA ASP A 133 12.11 7.24 5.96
C ASP A 133 11.87 8.46 5.06
N LEU A 134 12.79 8.72 4.11
CA LEU A 134 12.61 9.78 3.11
C LEU A 134 11.44 9.48 2.18
N VAL A 135 11.28 8.22 1.78
CA VAL A 135 10.14 7.78 0.96
C VAL A 135 8.82 8.04 1.67
N GLN A 136 8.73 7.75 2.96
CA GLN A 136 7.54 8.09 3.74
C GLN A 136 7.21 9.58 3.70
N LEU A 137 8.23 10.43 3.87
CA LEU A 137 8.05 11.89 3.96
C LEU A 137 7.70 12.55 2.61
N PHE A 138 8.19 12.00 1.49
CA PHE A 138 8.14 12.66 0.18
C PHE A 138 7.31 11.92 -0.87
N GLU A 139 6.90 10.68 -0.60
CA GLU A 139 6.09 9.89 -1.53
C GLU A 139 4.83 9.34 -0.87
N ALA A 140 4.91 8.82 0.38
CA ALA A 140 3.79 8.15 1.01
C ALA A 140 2.83 9.10 1.76
N ARG A 141 3.26 10.31 2.12
CA ARG A 141 2.37 11.31 2.73
C ARG A 141 1.39 11.88 1.71
N TRP A 142 0.14 11.89 2.08
CA TRP A 142 -0.93 12.41 1.24
C TRP A 142 -1.05 13.93 1.31
N SER A 143 -1.38 14.52 0.19
CA SER A 143 -1.90 15.90 0.12
C SER A 143 -3.37 15.95 0.52
N GLU A 144 -3.91 17.15 0.75
CA GLU A 144 -5.35 17.33 0.97
C GLU A 144 -6.18 16.82 -0.21
N ASP A 145 -5.72 17.02 -1.44
CA ASP A 145 -6.38 16.52 -2.66
C ASP A 145 -6.37 14.99 -2.73
N ALA A 146 -5.27 14.34 -2.31
CA ALA A 146 -5.19 12.90 -2.22
C ALA A 146 -6.19 12.34 -1.18
N LEU A 147 -6.22 12.92 0.03
CA LEU A 147 -7.20 12.56 1.06
C LEU A 147 -8.65 12.78 0.58
N ALA A 148 -8.92 13.90 -0.09
CA ALA A 148 -10.24 14.15 -0.66
C ALA A 148 -10.62 13.08 -1.71
N SER A 149 -9.67 12.68 -2.56
CA SER A 149 -9.89 11.62 -3.56
C SER A 149 -10.18 10.26 -2.94
N HIS A 150 -9.49 9.92 -1.84
CA HIS A 150 -9.73 8.71 -1.07
C HIS A 150 -11.16 8.67 -0.50
N LEU A 151 -11.59 9.77 0.13
CA LEU A 151 -12.93 9.87 0.71
C LEU A 151 -14.04 9.84 -0.37
N GLU A 152 -13.76 10.37 -1.56
CA GLU A 152 -14.65 10.29 -2.72
C GLU A 152 -14.75 8.85 -3.23
N ALA A 153 -13.62 8.18 -3.45
CA ALA A 153 -13.56 6.77 -3.82
C ALA A 153 -14.28 5.88 -2.80
N GLY A 154 -14.10 6.15 -1.51
CA GLY A 154 -14.74 5.40 -0.42
C GLY A 154 -16.25 5.36 -0.50
N LYS A 155 -16.91 6.44 -0.93
CA LYS A 155 -18.36 6.46 -1.16
C LYS A 155 -18.81 5.46 -2.23
N VAL A 156 -18.03 5.37 -3.31
CA VAL A 156 -18.31 4.45 -4.43
C VAL A 156 -17.99 3.02 -4.03
N VAL A 157 -16.88 2.78 -3.33
CA VAL A 157 -16.47 1.46 -2.83
C VAL A 157 -17.55 0.89 -1.87
N HIS A 158 -18.01 1.68 -0.91
CA HIS A 158 -19.12 1.26 -0.04
C HIS A 158 -20.43 1.03 -0.81
N ALA A 159 -20.71 1.81 -1.85
CA ALA A 159 -21.88 1.57 -2.71
C ALA A 159 -21.74 0.26 -3.49
N ALA A 160 -20.52 -0.09 -3.94
CA ALA A 160 -20.26 -1.36 -4.61
C ALA A 160 -20.45 -2.56 -3.67
N VAL A 161 -19.99 -2.49 -2.42
CA VAL A 161 -20.24 -3.53 -1.39
C VAL A 161 -21.74 -3.73 -1.19
N ARG A 162 -22.50 -2.64 -1.00
CA ARG A 162 -23.96 -2.72 -0.85
C ARG A 162 -24.65 -3.30 -2.09
N ALA A 163 -24.21 -2.94 -3.28
CA ALA A 163 -24.72 -3.48 -4.54
C ALA A 163 -24.42 -4.98 -4.69
N GLY A 164 -23.23 -5.42 -4.31
CA GLY A 164 -22.84 -6.83 -4.30
C GLY A 164 -23.77 -7.68 -3.42
N PHE A 165 -23.97 -7.28 -2.17
CA PHE A 165 -24.91 -7.98 -1.27
C PHE A 165 -26.37 -7.89 -1.75
N ALA A 166 -26.79 -6.76 -2.33
CA ALA A 166 -28.13 -6.63 -2.89
C ALA A 166 -28.35 -7.55 -4.09
N ALA A 167 -27.37 -7.68 -4.99
CA ALA A 167 -27.43 -8.59 -6.13
C ALA A 167 -27.62 -10.05 -5.68
N ILE A 168 -26.87 -10.49 -4.66
CA ILE A 168 -27.01 -11.82 -4.06
C ILE A 168 -28.44 -12.00 -3.50
N ARG A 169 -28.89 -11.06 -2.67
CA ARG A 169 -30.24 -11.09 -2.06
C ARG A 169 -31.32 -11.22 -3.12
N ASP A 170 -31.28 -10.37 -4.14
CA ASP A 170 -32.32 -10.28 -5.15
C ASP A 170 -32.33 -11.52 -6.07
N ALA A 171 -31.18 -12.09 -6.38
CA ALA A 171 -31.07 -13.34 -7.12
C ALA A 171 -31.64 -14.51 -6.32
N VAL A 172 -31.23 -14.68 -5.06
CA VAL A 172 -31.73 -15.79 -4.20
C VAL A 172 -33.22 -15.67 -3.95
N ARG A 173 -33.74 -14.48 -3.63
CA ARG A 173 -35.20 -14.27 -3.43
C ARG A 173 -36.02 -14.55 -4.68
N SER A 174 -35.47 -14.29 -5.86
CA SER A 174 -36.18 -14.55 -7.14
C SER A 174 -35.93 -15.94 -7.71
N GLY A 175 -35.14 -16.79 -7.04
CA GLY A 175 -34.76 -18.12 -7.52
C GLY A 175 -33.82 -18.11 -8.74
N LYS A 176 -33.17 -17.00 -9.00
CA LYS A 176 -32.17 -16.88 -10.07
C LYS A 176 -30.82 -17.40 -9.56
N ARG A 177 -30.00 -17.90 -10.50
CA ARG A 177 -28.60 -18.26 -10.22
C ARG A 177 -27.76 -17.01 -10.20
N ILE A 178 -26.79 -16.98 -9.29
CA ILE A 178 -25.73 -15.96 -9.20
C ILE A 178 -24.45 -16.66 -8.75
N ASN A 179 -23.32 -16.18 -9.19
CA ASN A 179 -22.00 -16.67 -8.78
C ASN A 179 -21.09 -15.50 -8.38
N GLU A 180 -19.89 -15.81 -7.91
CA GLU A 180 -18.91 -14.81 -7.46
C GLU A 180 -18.53 -13.82 -8.56
N TYR A 181 -18.37 -14.29 -9.81
CA TYR A 181 -18.06 -13.44 -10.94
C TYR A 181 -19.22 -12.46 -11.26
N ASP A 182 -20.46 -12.91 -11.19
CA ASP A 182 -21.64 -12.04 -11.40
C ASP A 182 -21.67 -10.91 -10.37
N VAL A 183 -21.37 -11.22 -9.10
CA VAL A 183 -21.28 -10.22 -8.02
C VAL A 183 -20.13 -9.24 -8.27
N GLN A 184 -18.95 -9.74 -8.69
CA GLN A 184 -17.82 -8.89 -9.08
C GLN A 184 -18.23 -7.92 -10.20
N GLN A 185 -18.92 -8.41 -11.25
CA GLN A 185 -19.34 -7.56 -12.36
C GLN A 185 -20.34 -6.48 -11.93
N GLU A 186 -21.24 -6.79 -10.99
CA GLU A 186 -22.15 -5.78 -10.43
C GLU A 186 -21.38 -4.70 -9.65
N MET A 187 -20.39 -5.08 -8.85
CA MET A 187 -19.53 -4.11 -8.15
C MET A 187 -18.73 -3.24 -9.13
N ARG A 188 -18.17 -3.84 -10.20
CA ARG A 188 -17.48 -3.09 -11.29
C ARG A 188 -18.41 -2.11 -11.98
N ARG A 189 -19.66 -2.46 -12.23
CA ARG A 189 -20.66 -1.55 -12.79
C ARG A 189 -20.85 -0.30 -11.92
N ILE A 190 -20.82 -0.45 -10.60
CA ILE A 190 -20.91 0.70 -9.66
C ILE A 190 -19.63 1.54 -9.75
N PHE A 191 -18.47 0.92 -9.89
CA PHE A 191 -17.19 1.62 -10.08
C PHE A 191 -17.22 2.47 -11.36
N ASP A 192 -17.60 1.87 -12.49
CA ASP A 192 -17.71 2.57 -13.77
C ASP A 192 -18.65 3.78 -13.68
N ALA A 193 -19.83 3.60 -13.06
CA ALA A 193 -20.78 4.69 -12.87
C ALA A 193 -20.28 5.79 -11.93
N GLY A 194 -19.42 5.45 -10.95
CA GLY A 194 -18.85 6.37 -9.97
C GLY A 194 -17.49 6.96 -10.37
N GLY A 195 -16.95 6.62 -11.55
CA GLY A 195 -15.64 7.08 -11.99
C GLY A 195 -14.47 6.53 -11.18
N VAL A 196 -14.64 5.34 -10.58
CA VAL A 196 -13.61 4.62 -9.84
C VAL A 196 -12.94 3.59 -10.75
N ILE A 197 -11.63 3.46 -10.62
CA ILE A 197 -10.82 2.44 -11.28
C ILE A 197 -10.17 1.53 -10.24
N THR A 198 -9.91 0.29 -10.64
CA THR A 198 -9.13 -0.69 -9.90
C THR A 198 -8.28 -1.48 -10.89
N ASP A 199 -7.15 -2.01 -10.45
CA ASP A 199 -6.24 -2.81 -11.28
C ASP A 199 -6.76 -4.23 -11.48
N GLU A 200 -7.08 -4.96 -10.40
CA GLU A 200 -7.49 -6.37 -10.46
C GLU A 200 -8.89 -6.62 -9.88
N GLY A 201 -9.24 -6.02 -8.73
CA GLY A 201 -10.48 -6.25 -8.00
C GLY A 201 -11.75 -5.72 -8.68
N PRO A 202 -12.86 -5.69 -7.98
CA PRO A 202 -13.11 -6.21 -6.62
C PRO A 202 -13.23 -7.75 -6.57
N VAL A 203 -13.22 -8.30 -5.36
CA VAL A 203 -13.39 -9.74 -5.11
C VAL A 203 -14.74 -10.03 -4.45
N ALA A 204 -15.39 -11.09 -4.91
CA ALA A 204 -16.44 -11.77 -4.16
C ALA A 204 -16.02 -13.23 -3.99
N ALA A 205 -16.01 -13.73 -2.76
CA ALA A 205 -15.56 -15.08 -2.43
C ALA A 205 -16.59 -15.76 -1.51
N VAL A 206 -17.00 -16.97 -1.86
CA VAL A 206 -18.01 -17.72 -1.11
C VAL A 206 -17.38 -18.92 -0.40
N ASN A 207 -17.75 -19.14 0.85
CA ASN A 207 -17.35 -20.30 1.66
C ASN A 207 -15.82 -20.55 1.57
N ARG A 208 -15.39 -21.71 1.08
CA ARG A 208 -14.00 -22.10 0.97
C ARG A 208 -13.14 -21.11 0.17
N ASN A 209 -13.70 -20.44 -0.83
CA ASN A 209 -12.96 -19.45 -1.60
C ASN A 209 -12.57 -18.24 -0.75
N SER A 210 -13.37 -17.86 0.24
CA SER A 210 -13.03 -16.80 1.20
C SER A 210 -11.87 -17.17 2.13
N ALA A 211 -11.49 -18.47 2.21
CA ALA A 211 -10.32 -18.92 2.95
C ALA A 211 -8.99 -18.72 2.20
N ASN A 212 -9.05 -18.35 0.91
CA ASN A 212 -7.88 -17.97 0.14
C ASN A 212 -7.78 -16.43 0.08
N PRO A 213 -6.82 -15.79 0.79
CA PRO A 213 -6.68 -14.32 0.78
C PRO A 213 -6.46 -13.70 -0.60
N HIS A 214 -5.91 -14.46 -1.55
CA HIS A 214 -5.66 -14.04 -2.94
C HIS A 214 -6.63 -14.67 -3.95
N TYR A 215 -7.83 -15.05 -3.51
CA TYR A 215 -8.85 -15.55 -4.42
C TYR A 215 -9.28 -14.43 -5.38
N MET A 216 -9.42 -14.77 -6.66
CA MET A 216 -9.98 -13.89 -7.68
C MET A 216 -11.05 -14.65 -8.47
N PRO A 217 -12.29 -14.14 -8.53
CA PRO A 217 -13.33 -14.81 -9.31
C PRO A 217 -13.08 -14.69 -10.81
N GLU A 218 -13.20 -15.81 -11.50
CA GLU A 218 -13.10 -15.90 -12.96
C GLU A 218 -14.41 -16.44 -13.54
N ARG A 219 -14.75 -16.04 -14.75
CA ARG A 219 -16.01 -16.42 -15.40
C ARG A 219 -16.26 -17.93 -15.41
N GLU A 220 -15.19 -18.71 -15.66
CA GLU A 220 -15.26 -20.17 -15.84
C GLU A 220 -15.17 -20.94 -14.51
N ASN A 221 -14.60 -20.35 -13.46
CA ASN A 221 -14.24 -21.04 -12.20
C ASN A 221 -14.92 -20.51 -10.95
N SER A 222 -15.89 -19.59 -11.11
CA SER A 222 -16.59 -19.00 -9.97
C SER A 222 -17.64 -19.96 -9.38
N SER A 223 -17.66 -20.01 -8.05
CA SER A 223 -18.65 -20.79 -7.30
C SER A 223 -20.02 -20.11 -7.32
N SER A 224 -21.10 -20.91 -7.38
CA SER A 224 -22.46 -20.41 -7.19
C SER A 224 -22.68 -19.94 -5.76
N ILE A 225 -23.50 -18.91 -5.59
CA ILE A 225 -23.89 -18.36 -4.29
C ILE A 225 -25.39 -18.65 -4.07
N GLY A 226 -25.74 -19.23 -2.92
CA GLY A 226 -27.09 -19.61 -2.56
C GLY A 226 -27.39 -19.41 -1.08
N ALA A 227 -28.56 -19.90 -0.64
CA ALA A 227 -28.92 -19.87 0.77
C ALA A 227 -27.89 -20.61 1.63
N ASP A 228 -27.68 -20.14 2.86
CA ASP A 228 -26.73 -20.66 3.85
C ASP A 228 -25.23 -20.48 3.51
N ASP A 229 -24.90 -19.74 2.45
CA ASP A 229 -23.52 -19.46 2.11
C ASP A 229 -22.96 -18.25 2.88
N PHE A 230 -21.69 -18.36 3.26
CA PHE A 230 -20.89 -17.25 3.79
C PHE A 230 -20.18 -16.53 2.65
N VAL A 231 -20.22 -15.21 2.63
CA VAL A 231 -19.65 -14.37 1.55
C VAL A 231 -18.67 -13.35 2.12
N LEU A 232 -17.53 -13.22 1.50
CA LEU A 232 -16.56 -12.16 1.73
C LEU A 232 -16.47 -11.30 0.46
N LEU A 233 -16.60 -9.99 0.63
CA LEU A 233 -16.37 -8.98 -0.41
C LEU A 233 -15.13 -8.18 -0.03
N ASP A 234 -14.12 -8.18 -0.91
CA ASP A 234 -12.88 -7.43 -0.79
C ASP A 234 -12.81 -6.43 -1.95
N VAL A 235 -12.82 -5.14 -1.61
CA VAL A 235 -13.21 -4.10 -2.59
C VAL A 235 -12.32 -2.88 -2.46
N TRP A 236 -11.45 -2.70 -3.46
CA TRP A 236 -10.53 -1.57 -3.54
C TRP A 236 -10.64 -0.81 -4.85
N GLY A 237 -10.44 0.50 -4.77
CA GLY A 237 -10.48 1.36 -5.95
C GLY A 237 -10.10 2.79 -5.63
N LYS A 238 -9.76 3.55 -6.66
CA LYS A 238 -9.45 4.98 -6.58
C LYS A 238 -10.15 5.77 -7.67
N MET A 239 -10.29 7.06 -7.47
CA MET A 239 -10.83 7.95 -8.50
C MET A 239 -9.95 7.93 -9.75
N ASN A 240 -10.54 7.93 -10.93
CA ASN A 240 -9.81 7.99 -12.21
C ASN A 240 -9.28 9.40 -12.48
N LYS A 241 -8.31 9.84 -11.69
CA LYS A 241 -7.63 11.14 -11.85
C LYS A 241 -6.17 11.04 -11.37
N PRO A 242 -5.24 11.84 -11.92
CA PRO A 242 -3.85 11.86 -11.47
C PRO A 242 -3.73 12.18 -9.97
N GLY A 243 -2.83 11.49 -9.26
CA GLY A 243 -2.58 11.67 -7.83
C GLY A 243 -3.70 11.14 -6.92
N ALA A 244 -4.72 10.48 -7.48
CA ALA A 244 -5.74 9.82 -6.67
C ALA A 244 -5.18 8.60 -5.96
N VAL A 245 -5.63 8.39 -4.72
CA VAL A 245 -5.19 7.29 -3.87
C VAL A 245 -6.34 6.31 -3.60
N TYR A 246 -5.98 5.05 -3.36
CA TYR A 246 -6.94 3.96 -3.15
C TYR A 246 -7.74 4.10 -1.87
N PHE A 247 -8.93 3.52 -1.89
CA PHE A 247 -9.76 3.16 -0.74
C PHE A 247 -9.94 1.64 -0.78
N ASP A 248 -9.77 0.96 0.36
CA ASP A 248 -9.69 -0.50 0.43
C ASP A 248 -10.44 -1.03 1.66
N ILE A 249 -11.39 -1.94 1.47
CA ILE A 249 -12.18 -2.54 2.56
C ILE A 249 -12.60 -3.97 2.27
N THR A 250 -12.64 -4.79 3.32
CA THR A 250 -13.23 -6.12 3.29
C THR A 250 -14.45 -6.18 4.19
N TRP A 251 -15.57 -6.65 3.63
CA TRP A 251 -16.82 -6.87 4.34
C TRP A 251 -17.30 -8.31 4.18
N THR A 252 -18.00 -8.83 5.19
CA THR A 252 -18.55 -10.18 5.20
C THR A 252 -20.05 -10.19 5.31
N GLY A 253 -20.69 -11.17 4.68
CA GLY A 253 -22.12 -11.40 4.69
C GLY A 253 -22.47 -12.89 4.81
N PHE A 254 -23.69 -13.18 5.16
CA PHE A 254 -24.27 -14.53 5.17
C PHE A 254 -25.58 -14.54 4.43
N VAL A 255 -25.81 -15.50 3.55
CA VAL A 255 -27.03 -15.61 2.73
C VAL A 255 -28.14 -16.29 3.54
N GLY A 256 -28.59 -15.59 4.55
CA GLY A 256 -29.66 -15.98 5.48
C GLY A 256 -30.22 -14.77 6.20
N ALA A 257 -31.32 -14.96 6.90
CA ALA A 257 -31.94 -13.94 7.77
C ALA A 257 -31.20 -13.85 9.13
N GLU A 258 -30.62 -14.97 9.59
CA GLU A 258 -29.87 -15.09 10.81
C GLU A 258 -28.47 -15.68 10.49
N VAL A 259 -27.42 -15.11 11.08
CA VAL A 259 -26.05 -15.57 10.88
C VAL A 259 -25.72 -16.69 11.86
N PRO A 260 -25.30 -17.89 11.40
CA PRO A 260 -24.93 -18.99 12.29
C PRO A 260 -23.79 -18.63 13.25
N ARG A 261 -23.89 -19.11 14.49
CA ARG A 261 -22.96 -18.79 15.56
C ARG A 261 -21.48 -19.03 15.21
N ARG A 262 -21.19 -20.09 14.44
CA ARG A 262 -19.82 -20.42 14.01
C ARG A 262 -19.13 -19.27 13.24
N TYR A 263 -19.85 -18.53 12.42
CA TYR A 263 -19.30 -17.38 11.68
C TYR A 263 -19.18 -16.15 12.59
N VAL A 264 -20.19 -15.91 13.43
CA VAL A 264 -20.19 -14.80 14.39
C VAL A 264 -18.99 -14.91 15.35
N ASP A 265 -18.71 -16.11 15.88
CA ASP A 265 -17.62 -16.31 16.83
C ASP A 265 -16.25 -15.98 16.23
N ILE A 266 -15.99 -16.35 14.98
CA ILE A 266 -14.75 -16.00 14.28
C ILE A 266 -14.71 -14.51 13.93
N PHE A 267 -15.83 -13.95 13.45
CA PHE A 267 -15.91 -12.53 13.12
C PHE A 267 -15.63 -11.64 14.34
N GLU A 268 -16.17 -11.96 15.52
CA GLU A 268 -15.94 -11.20 16.74
C GLU A 268 -14.47 -11.22 17.19
N ILE A 269 -13.73 -12.32 16.90
CA ILE A 269 -12.27 -12.37 17.15
C ILE A 269 -11.53 -11.44 16.20
N VAL A 270 -11.82 -11.51 14.89
CA VAL A 270 -11.20 -10.68 13.85
C VAL A 270 -11.50 -9.20 14.09
N LYS A 271 -12.76 -8.88 14.38
CA LYS A 271 -13.19 -7.52 14.75
C LYS A 271 -12.44 -7.00 15.99
N ALA A 272 -12.31 -7.82 17.04
CA ALA A 272 -11.57 -7.43 18.23
C ALA A 272 -10.09 -7.15 17.94
N ALA A 273 -9.45 -7.91 17.04
CA ALA A 273 -8.09 -7.69 16.60
C ALA A 273 -7.96 -6.37 15.81
N ARG A 274 -8.86 -6.13 14.85
CA ARG A 274 -8.95 -4.87 14.10
C ARG A 274 -9.10 -3.67 15.03
N ASP A 275 -10.08 -3.74 15.93
CA ASP A 275 -10.41 -2.64 16.85
C ASP A 275 -9.27 -2.39 17.85
N ALA A 276 -8.56 -3.44 18.29
CA ALA A 276 -7.38 -3.30 19.15
C ALA A 276 -6.23 -2.56 18.44
N ALA A 277 -5.95 -2.89 17.19
CA ALA A 277 -4.96 -2.20 16.37
C ALA A 277 -5.34 -0.73 16.12
N VAL A 278 -6.60 -0.46 15.76
CA VAL A 278 -7.13 0.91 15.60
C VAL A 278 -6.94 1.73 16.88
N ASN A 279 -7.38 1.20 18.03
CA ASN A 279 -7.27 1.87 19.32
C ASN A 279 -5.82 2.12 19.73
N PHE A 280 -4.91 1.16 19.42
CA PHE A 280 -3.49 1.32 19.71
C PHE A 280 -2.86 2.48 18.93
N VAL A 281 -3.15 2.59 17.63
CA VAL A 281 -2.67 3.71 16.80
C VAL A 281 -3.24 5.04 17.31
N GLN A 282 -4.54 5.11 17.59
CA GLN A 282 -5.20 6.33 18.10
C GLN A 282 -4.62 6.79 19.41
N ALA A 283 -4.42 5.88 20.36
CA ALA A 283 -3.84 6.18 21.66
C ALA A 283 -2.39 6.67 21.54
N ALA A 284 -1.59 6.06 20.66
CA ALA A 284 -0.22 6.47 20.41
C ALA A 284 -0.14 7.89 19.83
N MET A 285 -0.92 8.18 18.79
CA MET A 285 -0.95 9.51 18.16
C MET A 285 -1.43 10.58 19.13
N THR A 286 -2.49 10.32 19.89
CA THR A 286 -3.03 11.26 20.88
C THR A 286 -2.02 11.56 22.01
N SER A 287 -1.21 10.58 22.40
CA SER A 287 -0.19 10.75 23.46
C SER A 287 1.15 11.27 22.93
N GLY A 288 1.31 11.44 21.62
CA GLY A 288 2.60 11.80 20.99
C GLY A 288 3.66 10.70 21.06
N ARG A 289 3.25 9.44 21.29
CA ARG A 289 4.16 8.28 21.29
C ARG A 289 4.50 7.88 19.86
N THR A 290 5.78 7.78 19.55
CA THR A 290 6.23 7.15 18.30
C THR A 290 5.99 5.65 18.35
N ILE A 291 5.32 5.12 17.33
CA ILE A 291 5.10 3.68 17.12
C ILE A 291 5.52 3.30 15.70
N HIS A 292 5.75 2.02 15.48
CA HIS A 292 6.22 1.48 14.21
C HIS A 292 5.22 0.47 13.65
N GLY A 293 5.28 0.20 12.35
CA GLY A 293 4.36 -0.72 11.69
C GLY A 293 4.30 -2.10 12.34
N TYR A 294 5.46 -2.66 12.72
CA TYR A 294 5.52 -3.97 13.38
C TYR A 294 4.80 -4.01 14.75
N GLU A 295 4.79 -2.91 15.52
CA GLU A 295 4.11 -2.87 16.81
C GLU A 295 2.58 -2.96 16.67
N VAL A 296 2.04 -2.40 15.61
CA VAL A 296 0.59 -2.44 15.32
C VAL A 296 0.16 -3.85 14.89
N ASP A 297 0.98 -4.54 14.07
CA ASP A 297 0.76 -5.95 13.69
C ASP A 297 0.77 -6.85 14.93
N ASP A 298 1.75 -6.66 15.82
CA ASP A 298 1.85 -7.44 17.07
C ASP A 298 0.57 -7.34 17.90
N VAL A 299 -0.05 -6.17 17.99
CA VAL A 299 -1.30 -5.97 18.74
C VAL A 299 -2.46 -6.78 18.15
N ALA A 300 -2.67 -6.72 16.84
CA ALA A 300 -3.73 -7.47 16.17
C ALA A 300 -3.49 -8.98 16.28
N ARG A 301 -2.27 -9.40 16.01
CA ARG A 301 -1.85 -10.80 16.01
C ARG A 301 -1.95 -11.45 17.40
N GLU A 302 -1.62 -10.69 18.44
CA GLU A 302 -1.77 -11.14 19.83
C GLU A 302 -3.23 -11.48 20.17
N VAL A 303 -4.20 -10.66 19.76
CA VAL A 303 -5.64 -10.92 20.00
C VAL A 303 -6.06 -12.25 19.38
N ILE A 304 -5.70 -12.47 18.12
CA ILE A 304 -6.03 -13.70 17.39
C ILE A 304 -5.32 -14.94 18.01
N THR A 305 -4.04 -14.79 18.35
CA THR A 305 -3.23 -15.87 18.94
C THR A 305 -3.76 -16.31 20.28
N ARG A 306 -4.15 -15.38 21.16
CA ARG A 306 -4.73 -15.69 22.48
C ARG A 306 -6.07 -16.43 22.38
N ARG A 307 -6.75 -16.32 21.24
CA ARG A 307 -8.00 -17.05 20.95
C ARG A 307 -7.76 -18.42 20.30
N GLY A 308 -6.48 -18.81 20.10
CA GLY A 308 -6.09 -20.11 19.54
C GLY A 308 -6.02 -20.17 18.02
N TYR A 309 -6.17 -19.04 17.31
CA TYR A 309 -6.20 -18.97 15.85
C TYR A 309 -4.91 -18.36 15.24
N GLY A 310 -3.83 -18.22 16.01
CA GLY A 310 -2.57 -17.69 15.52
C GLY A 310 -2.09 -18.32 14.19
N PRO A 311 -2.07 -19.66 14.05
CA PRO A 311 -1.67 -20.30 12.80
C PRO A 311 -2.61 -20.05 11.60
N ASN A 312 -3.81 -19.54 11.84
CA ASN A 312 -4.80 -19.24 10.82
C ASN A 312 -4.75 -17.78 10.34
N PHE A 313 -3.91 -16.93 10.94
CA PHE A 313 -3.66 -15.56 10.50
C PHE A 313 -2.34 -15.51 9.70
N VAL A 314 -2.43 -15.70 8.40
CA VAL A 314 -1.34 -16.08 7.50
C VAL A 314 -0.72 -14.95 6.69
N HIS A 315 -1.14 -13.71 6.93
CA HIS A 315 -0.58 -12.50 6.29
C HIS A 315 -0.36 -11.40 7.34
N ARG A 316 0.31 -10.32 6.95
CA ARG A 316 0.47 -9.10 7.77
C ARG A 316 -0.89 -8.47 8.11
N THR A 317 -0.92 -7.65 9.14
CA THR A 317 -2.17 -6.97 9.56
C THR A 317 -2.62 -5.88 8.60
N GLY A 318 -1.71 -5.34 7.77
CA GLY A 318 -2.10 -4.33 6.81
C GLY A 318 -0.92 -3.79 5.99
N HIS A 319 -1.25 -2.95 5.03
CA HIS A 319 -0.29 -2.36 4.09
C HIS A 319 -0.51 -0.85 3.95
N SER A 320 0.53 -0.15 3.52
CA SER A 320 0.43 1.26 3.13
C SER A 320 -0.51 1.41 1.94
N ILE A 321 -1.33 2.46 1.96
CA ILE A 321 -2.25 2.83 0.88
C ILE A 321 -1.78 4.16 0.27
N GLY A 322 -1.78 4.24 -1.06
CA GLY A 322 -1.38 5.42 -1.81
C GLY A 322 -1.95 5.44 -3.23
N GLU A 323 -1.16 5.95 -4.19
CA GLU A 323 -1.51 5.86 -5.61
C GLU A 323 -1.54 4.41 -6.12
N ASP A 324 -0.83 3.50 -5.45
CA ASP A 324 -0.97 2.05 -5.58
C ASP A 324 -1.73 1.53 -4.35
N VAL A 325 -2.49 0.44 -4.49
CA VAL A 325 -3.20 -0.18 -3.37
C VAL A 325 -2.20 -0.64 -2.30
N HIS A 326 -1.10 -1.28 -2.72
CA HIS A 326 0.06 -1.59 -1.89
C HIS A 326 1.15 -0.53 -2.12
N ALA A 327 1.10 0.56 -1.36
CA ALA A 327 1.99 1.70 -1.52
C ALA A 327 3.31 1.55 -0.73
N ASN A 328 4.16 2.61 -0.79
CA ASN A 328 5.54 2.56 -0.31
C ASN A 328 5.74 3.12 1.11
N GLY A 329 4.68 3.51 1.81
CA GLY A 329 4.72 3.90 3.22
C GLY A 329 4.86 2.70 4.17
N ALA A 330 4.83 2.96 5.48
CA ALA A 330 4.92 1.90 6.48
C ALA A 330 3.78 0.89 6.36
N ASN A 331 4.14 -0.38 6.30
CA ASN A 331 3.20 -1.49 6.39
C ASN A 331 2.98 -1.87 7.87
N ILE A 332 1.84 -2.46 8.15
CA ILE A 332 1.51 -3.00 9.46
C ILE A 332 1.92 -4.48 9.44
N ASP A 333 3.22 -4.70 9.70
CA ASP A 333 3.85 -5.99 9.40
C ASP A 333 4.99 -6.33 10.38
N ASN A 334 4.85 -7.44 11.09
CA ASN A 334 5.88 -8.16 11.84
C ASN A 334 5.83 -9.67 11.52
N PHE A 335 5.24 -10.02 10.40
CA PHE A 335 5.00 -11.41 10.02
C PHE A 335 5.72 -11.79 8.72
N GLU A 336 5.42 -11.12 7.61
CA GLU A 336 6.08 -11.34 6.32
C GLU A 336 7.42 -10.62 6.29
N THR A 337 7.45 -9.39 6.80
CA THR A 337 8.64 -8.58 7.02
C THR A 337 8.52 -7.86 8.36
N ARG A 338 9.61 -7.30 8.87
CA ARG A 338 9.56 -6.44 10.05
C ARG A 338 9.63 -4.98 9.61
N ASP A 339 8.48 -4.32 9.53
CA ASP A 339 8.47 -2.91 9.14
C ASP A 339 8.78 -2.01 10.35
N THR A 340 10.02 -1.55 10.40
CA THR A 340 10.54 -0.69 11.48
C THR A 340 10.33 0.79 11.21
N ARG A 341 9.62 1.17 10.15
CA ARG A 341 9.33 2.57 9.87
C ARG A 341 8.31 3.12 10.87
N PRO A 342 8.52 4.37 11.31
CA PRO A 342 7.56 5.02 12.22
C PRO A 342 6.24 5.30 11.51
N ILE A 343 5.16 5.22 12.25
CA ILE A 343 3.86 5.73 11.83
C ILE A 343 3.88 7.25 11.99
N ILE A 344 3.74 7.98 10.89
CA ILE A 344 3.87 9.44 10.83
C ILE A 344 2.58 10.10 10.32
N PRO A 345 2.34 11.38 10.65
CA PRO A 345 1.20 12.13 10.10
C PRO A 345 1.21 12.20 8.58
N GLY A 346 0.03 12.10 7.98
CA GLY A 346 -0.21 12.20 6.54
C GLY A 346 -0.14 10.88 5.78
N ILE A 347 0.18 9.74 6.42
CA ILE A 347 0.10 8.42 5.77
C ILE A 347 -1.23 7.75 6.02
N CYS A 348 -1.57 6.80 5.16
CA CYS A 348 -2.71 5.91 5.33
C CYS A 348 -2.29 4.46 5.11
N PHE A 349 -2.91 3.54 5.84
CA PHE A 349 -2.69 2.11 5.73
C PHE A 349 -3.97 1.33 6.05
N SER A 350 -4.06 0.09 5.57
CA SER A 350 -5.12 -0.84 5.94
C SER A 350 -4.87 -1.42 7.35
N ILE A 351 -5.95 -1.78 8.03
CA ILE A 351 -5.96 -2.67 9.20
C ILE A 351 -6.97 -3.77 8.88
N GLU A 352 -6.48 -4.95 8.54
CA GLU A 352 -7.26 -6.03 7.89
C GLU A 352 -6.96 -7.42 8.46
N PRO A 353 -6.95 -7.62 9.78
CA PRO A 353 -6.70 -8.95 10.33
C PRO A 353 -7.70 -9.96 9.80
N GLY A 354 -7.25 -11.21 9.63
CA GLY A 354 -8.08 -12.30 9.14
C GLY A 354 -7.80 -13.64 9.84
N ILE A 355 -8.82 -14.51 9.83
CA ILE A 355 -8.73 -15.91 10.25
C ILE A 355 -9.23 -16.78 9.10
N TYR A 356 -8.35 -17.64 8.58
CA TYR A 356 -8.62 -18.49 7.42
C TYR A 356 -8.66 -19.94 7.85
N LEU A 357 -9.88 -20.49 7.88
CA LEU A 357 -10.16 -21.90 8.17
C LEU A 357 -10.30 -22.68 6.86
N GLU A 358 -10.35 -23.99 6.91
CA GLU A 358 -10.47 -24.81 5.70
C GLU A 358 -11.79 -24.55 4.94
N GLU A 359 -12.88 -24.30 5.67
CA GLU A 359 -14.22 -24.15 5.11
C GLU A 359 -14.57 -22.69 4.74
N PHE A 360 -13.99 -21.71 5.41
CA PHE A 360 -14.23 -20.28 5.18
C PHE A 360 -13.15 -19.42 5.81
N GLY A 361 -12.97 -18.21 5.29
CA GLY A 361 -12.12 -17.18 5.86
C GLY A 361 -12.93 -15.94 6.24
N VAL A 362 -12.54 -15.30 7.33
CA VAL A 362 -13.09 -14.03 7.78
C VAL A 362 -12.00 -13.00 7.81
N ARG A 363 -12.18 -11.89 7.11
CA ARG A 363 -11.36 -10.66 7.20
C ARG A 363 -12.30 -9.50 7.45
N SER A 364 -11.86 -8.53 8.22
CA SER A 364 -12.55 -7.25 8.42
C SER A 364 -11.54 -6.13 8.33
N GLU A 365 -11.76 -5.24 7.40
CA GLU A 365 -10.78 -4.24 7.01
C GLU A 365 -11.32 -2.82 7.11
N VAL A 366 -10.42 -1.93 7.51
CA VAL A 366 -10.60 -0.48 7.53
C VAL A 366 -9.33 0.22 7.06
N ASN A 367 -9.47 1.44 6.54
CA ASN A 367 -8.33 2.32 6.26
C ASN A 367 -8.10 3.26 7.45
N MET A 368 -6.84 3.38 7.87
CA MET A 368 -6.43 4.24 8.98
C MET A 368 -5.60 5.41 8.46
N PHE A 369 -6.16 6.61 8.48
CA PHE A 369 -5.44 7.85 8.12
C PHE A 369 -4.88 8.51 9.38
N VAL A 370 -3.60 8.86 9.34
CA VAL A 370 -2.86 9.46 10.46
C VAL A 370 -2.87 10.98 10.32
N GLU A 371 -3.44 11.67 11.30
CA GLU A 371 -3.46 13.13 11.42
C GLU A 371 -2.31 13.61 12.32
N GLU A 372 -2.09 14.91 12.45
CA GLU A 372 -0.97 15.46 13.24
C GLU A 372 -0.98 15.04 14.73
N THR A 373 -2.15 14.93 15.33
CA THR A 373 -2.31 14.61 16.76
C THR A 373 -3.29 13.47 17.04
N ASN A 374 -3.78 12.82 15.98
CA ASN A 374 -4.76 11.75 16.08
C ASN A 374 -4.61 10.81 14.89
N ALA A 375 -5.39 9.74 14.88
CA ALA A 375 -5.59 8.89 13.71
C ALA A 375 -7.06 8.48 13.65
N ARG A 376 -7.61 8.39 12.44
CA ARG A 376 -9.01 8.07 12.24
C ARG A 376 -9.21 7.00 11.19
N VAL A 377 -10.18 6.15 11.42
CA VAL A 377 -10.71 5.27 10.38
C VAL A 377 -11.47 6.12 9.36
N THR A 378 -11.24 5.87 8.08
CA THR A 378 -11.99 6.49 6.99
C THR A 378 -13.07 5.53 6.49
N GLY A 379 -14.27 6.06 6.22
CA GLY A 379 -15.43 5.29 5.79
C GLY A 379 -16.19 4.57 6.91
N GLU A 380 -17.06 3.65 6.50
CA GLU A 380 -17.92 2.88 7.40
C GLU A 380 -17.15 1.67 7.96
N VAL A 381 -17.42 1.32 9.21
CA VAL A 381 -16.80 0.17 9.89
C VAL A 381 -17.81 -0.94 10.02
N GLN A 382 -17.49 -2.13 9.57
CA GLN A 382 -18.37 -3.29 9.73
C GLN A 382 -18.46 -3.70 11.21
N ALA A 383 -19.64 -3.62 11.78
CA ALA A 383 -19.93 -3.96 13.18
C ALA A 383 -20.36 -5.42 13.38
N ALA A 384 -20.99 -6.02 12.36
CA ALA A 384 -21.47 -7.40 12.35
C ALA A 384 -21.50 -7.95 10.92
N ILE A 385 -21.54 -9.28 10.77
CA ILE A 385 -21.76 -9.94 9.48
C ILE A 385 -23.12 -9.53 8.95
N VAL A 386 -23.20 -9.15 7.67
CA VAL A 386 -24.47 -8.72 7.03
C VAL A 386 -25.40 -9.91 6.82
N PRO A 387 -26.61 -9.94 7.43
CA PRO A 387 -27.62 -10.94 7.12
C PRO A 387 -28.27 -10.57 5.77
N ILE A 388 -27.82 -11.18 4.67
CA ILE A 388 -28.17 -10.76 3.30
C ILE A 388 -29.68 -10.91 3.01
N LEU A 389 -30.37 -11.85 3.65
CA LEU A 389 -31.82 -12.09 3.51
C LEU A 389 -32.63 -11.49 4.64
N GLY A 390 -32.00 -10.84 5.62
CA GLY A 390 -32.66 -10.20 6.75
C GLY A 390 -33.42 -8.91 6.42
#